data_b5ed8676e301112bdf992f6357b724be
#
_entry.id   b5ed8676e301112bdf992f6357b724be
#
_cell.length_a   1.000
_cell.length_b   1.000
_cell.length_c   1.000
_cell.angle_alpha   90.00
_cell.angle_beta   90.00
_cell.angle_gamma   90.00
#
_symmetry.space_group_name_H-M   'P 1'
#
loop_
_entity.id
_entity.type
_entity.pdbx_description
1 polymer ?
#
loop_
_entity_poly.entity_id
_entity_poly.type
_entity_poly.pdbx_seq_one_letter_code
_entity_poly.pdbx_strand_id
1 'polypeptide(L)'
;MADHEHIDDGLASELTLLVDGQLSDDRRAALEERIAASPELADRVREQRAVAARLTAAAEGVGAPARLRARVEAGRRPARRRALAWTGALGASVAAAALALALVLPAGTPAAPSLAQAASVGTLPPNQGAPPPASPTLLAKEQDGVPFPRWGHQFGWVAVGARESKVKGREASTVYYHNPKTDRSAAYTILGGKALEPPTGAPHRTIKGTTFYLAPANGKRVVTWDRGGHTCILQGTAPPPKLFELAAWRGSNTIPF
;
A
#
# COMPACT_ATOMS: atom_id res chain seq x y z
N MET A 1 44.56 -3.22 7.01
CA MET A 1 43.22 -3.21 7.63
C MET A 1 42.47 -2.11 6.92
N ALA A 2 41.61 -2.45 5.97
CA ALA A 2 40.81 -1.46 5.23
C ALA A 2 39.55 -1.19 6.04
N ASP A 3 39.40 0.06 6.50
CA ASP A 3 38.16 0.60 7.06
C ASP A 3 37.09 0.51 6.00
N HIS A 4 36.19 -0.45 6.13
CA HIS A 4 34.93 -0.45 5.39
C HIS A 4 34.07 0.66 6.00
N GLU A 5 34.13 1.83 5.37
CA GLU A 5 33.27 2.96 5.65
C GLU A 5 31.81 2.49 5.56
N HIS A 6 31.19 2.47 6.71
CA HIS A 6 29.77 2.07 6.86
C HIS A 6 28.95 3.12 6.12
N ILE A 7 28.51 2.81 4.90
CA ILE A 7 27.61 3.70 4.15
C ILE A 7 26.32 3.79 4.94
N ASP A 8 26.04 4.97 5.46
CA ASP A 8 24.84 5.30 6.20
C ASP A 8 23.59 4.88 5.38
N ASP A 9 22.65 4.15 6.00
CA ASP A 9 21.42 3.68 5.35
C ASP A 9 20.62 4.82 4.68
N GLY A 10 20.77 6.05 5.19
CA GLY A 10 20.24 7.26 4.59
C GLY A 10 20.81 7.55 3.21
N LEU A 11 22.14 7.43 3.05
CA LEU A 11 22.82 7.68 1.77
C LEU A 11 22.46 6.61 0.73
N ALA A 12 22.34 5.35 1.14
CA ALA A 12 21.92 4.27 0.24
C ALA A 12 20.51 4.50 -0.32
N SER A 13 19.59 5.00 0.53
CA SER A 13 18.24 5.39 0.11
C SER A 13 18.24 6.58 -0.86
N GLU A 14 19.06 7.60 -0.62
CA GLU A 14 19.19 8.75 -1.51
C GLU A 14 19.76 8.38 -2.88
N LEU A 15 20.73 7.47 -2.94
CA LEU A 15 21.29 6.97 -4.20
C LEU A 15 20.22 6.21 -5.01
N THR A 16 19.37 5.44 -4.35
CA THR A 16 18.25 4.76 -5.02
C THR A 16 17.24 5.75 -5.59
N LEU A 17 16.85 6.77 -4.83
CA LEU A 17 15.94 7.82 -5.28
C LEU A 17 16.53 8.64 -6.44
N LEU A 18 17.88 8.83 -6.48
CA LEU A 18 18.57 9.47 -7.59
C LEU A 18 18.46 8.63 -8.88
N VAL A 19 18.70 7.32 -8.79
CA VAL A 19 18.62 6.41 -9.94
C VAL A 19 17.19 6.31 -10.48
N ASP A 20 16.19 6.34 -9.59
CA ASP A 20 14.77 6.30 -9.94
C ASP A 20 14.21 7.66 -10.39
N GLY A 21 15.01 8.73 -10.37
CA GLY A 21 14.61 10.09 -10.77
C GLY A 21 13.58 10.72 -9.83
N GLN A 22 13.53 10.29 -8.57
CA GLN A 22 12.52 10.73 -7.57
C GLN A 22 13.06 11.76 -6.57
N LEU A 23 14.31 12.20 -6.71
CA LEU A 23 14.88 13.29 -5.90
C LEU A 23 14.40 14.66 -6.38
N SER A 24 14.16 15.57 -5.43
CA SER A 24 13.96 17.00 -5.74
C SER A 24 15.25 17.60 -6.32
N ASP A 25 15.11 18.66 -7.14
CA ASP A 25 16.24 19.26 -7.86
C ASP A 25 17.35 19.73 -6.92
N ASP A 26 17.02 20.34 -5.78
CA ASP A 26 17.99 20.80 -4.78
C ASP A 26 18.80 19.65 -4.16
N ARG A 27 18.11 18.55 -3.80
CA ARG A 27 18.77 17.37 -3.25
C ARG A 27 19.59 16.61 -4.29
N ARG A 28 19.14 16.61 -5.54
CA ARG A 28 19.87 16.02 -6.67
C ARG A 28 21.22 16.74 -6.85
N ALA A 29 21.22 18.08 -6.92
CA ALA A 29 22.44 18.85 -7.09
C ALA A 29 23.44 18.60 -5.97
N ALA A 30 23.00 18.61 -4.70
CA ALA A 30 23.85 18.34 -3.56
C ALA A 30 24.43 16.91 -3.56
N LEU A 31 23.63 15.91 -3.97
CA LEU A 31 24.09 14.53 -4.05
C LEU A 31 25.05 14.31 -5.23
N GLU A 32 24.82 14.95 -6.38
CA GLU A 32 25.72 14.90 -7.54
C GLU A 32 27.09 15.50 -7.24
N GLU A 33 27.14 16.59 -6.46
CA GLU A 33 28.40 17.17 -5.98
C GLU A 33 29.17 16.18 -5.09
N ARG A 34 28.49 15.49 -4.17
CA ARG A 34 29.11 14.46 -3.32
C ARG A 34 29.58 13.25 -4.13
N ILE A 35 28.84 12.83 -5.15
CA ILE A 35 29.24 11.75 -6.05
C ILE A 35 30.49 12.13 -6.85
N ALA A 36 30.58 13.40 -7.33
CA ALA A 36 31.73 13.88 -8.05
C ALA A 36 32.99 13.93 -7.18
N ALA A 37 32.85 14.15 -5.88
CA ALA A 37 33.94 14.17 -4.91
C ALA A 37 34.42 12.78 -4.46
N SER A 38 33.61 11.69 -4.70
CA SER A 38 33.91 10.33 -4.22
C SER A 38 33.87 9.32 -5.37
N PRO A 39 35.01 8.74 -5.80
CA PRO A 39 35.04 7.70 -6.81
C PRO A 39 34.21 6.47 -6.43
N GLU A 40 34.18 6.10 -5.16
CA GLU A 40 33.44 4.95 -4.65
C GLU A 40 31.93 5.13 -4.80
N LEU A 41 31.41 6.34 -4.50
CA LEU A 41 30.00 6.67 -4.72
C LEU A 41 29.65 6.67 -6.22
N ALA A 42 30.56 7.18 -7.06
CA ALA A 42 30.38 7.17 -8.51
C ALA A 42 30.30 5.75 -9.06
N ASP A 43 31.14 4.82 -8.59
CA ASP A 43 31.11 3.41 -8.98
C ASP A 43 29.81 2.74 -8.54
N ARG A 44 29.35 3.00 -7.34
CA ARG A 44 28.09 2.45 -6.81
C ARG A 44 26.85 2.95 -7.58
N VAL A 45 26.81 4.22 -7.93
CA VAL A 45 25.74 4.77 -8.78
C VAL A 45 25.75 4.11 -10.16
N ARG A 46 26.94 3.87 -10.72
CA ARG A 46 27.12 3.22 -12.01
C ARG A 46 26.59 1.78 -11.97
N GLU A 47 26.91 1.04 -10.91
CA GLU A 47 26.41 -0.32 -10.70
C GLU A 47 24.88 -0.35 -10.55
N GLN A 48 24.30 0.53 -9.74
CA GLN A 48 22.84 0.62 -9.57
C GLN A 48 22.14 0.98 -10.88
N ARG A 49 22.68 1.92 -11.66
CA ARG A 49 22.15 2.26 -12.99
C ARG A 49 22.21 1.08 -13.96
N ALA A 50 23.27 0.28 -13.91
CA ALA A 50 23.39 -0.92 -14.73
C ALA A 50 22.33 -1.99 -14.36
N VAL A 51 22.04 -2.16 -13.08
CA VAL A 51 20.96 -3.05 -12.61
C VAL A 51 19.59 -2.54 -13.06
N ALA A 52 19.31 -1.24 -12.87
CA ALA A 52 18.06 -0.62 -13.32
C ALA A 52 17.86 -0.76 -14.84
N ALA A 53 18.91 -0.54 -15.63
CA ALA A 53 18.87 -0.72 -17.09
C ALA A 53 18.55 -2.17 -17.49
N ARG A 54 19.13 -3.16 -16.82
CA ARG A 54 18.83 -4.59 -17.06
C ARG A 54 17.38 -4.92 -16.73
N LEU A 55 16.85 -4.41 -15.63
CA LEU A 55 15.44 -4.60 -15.25
C LEU A 55 14.50 -3.95 -16.26
N THR A 56 14.83 -2.75 -16.73
CA THR A 56 14.05 -2.05 -17.77
C THR A 56 14.05 -2.84 -19.07
N ALA A 57 15.21 -3.32 -19.52
CA ALA A 57 15.33 -4.14 -20.73
C ALA A 57 14.56 -5.47 -20.60
N ALA A 58 14.58 -6.11 -19.43
CA ALA A 58 13.78 -7.30 -19.17
C ALA A 58 12.26 -7.04 -19.17
N ALA A 59 11.84 -5.80 -18.79
CA ALA A 59 10.44 -5.40 -18.78
C ALA A 59 9.93 -4.94 -20.16
N GLU A 60 10.78 -4.54 -21.09
CA GLU A 60 10.41 -4.08 -22.44
C GLU A 60 9.68 -5.16 -23.26
N GLY A 61 9.89 -6.46 -22.95
CA GLY A 61 9.17 -7.57 -23.57
C GLY A 61 7.73 -7.77 -23.02
N VAL A 62 7.38 -7.11 -21.91
CA VAL A 62 6.07 -7.24 -21.26
C VAL A 62 5.17 -6.05 -21.64
N GLY A 63 4.53 -6.14 -22.80
CA GLY A 63 3.61 -5.10 -23.24
C GLY A 63 2.41 -4.97 -22.30
N ALA A 64 2.17 -3.75 -21.77
CA ALA A 64 0.96 -3.51 -21.00
C ALA A 64 -0.30 -3.84 -21.81
N PRO A 65 -1.33 -4.49 -21.23
CA PRO A 65 -2.58 -4.78 -21.93
C PRO A 65 -3.18 -3.53 -22.55
N ALA A 66 -3.70 -3.65 -23.79
CA ALA A 66 -4.23 -2.52 -24.56
C ALA A 66 -5.25 -1.67 -23.79
N ARG A 67 -6.10 -2.30 -22.98
CA ARG A 67 -7.07 -1.63 -22.09
C ARG A 67 -6.43 -0.73 -21.03
N LEU A 68 -5.24 -1.09 -20.52
CA LEU A 68 -4.50 -0.28 -19.55
C LEU A 68 -3.86 0.93 -20.23
N ARG A 69 -3.29 0.75 -21.43
CA ARG A 69 -2.75 1.85 -22.23
C ARG A 69 -3.85 2.85 -22.56
N ALA A 70 -5.02 2.38 -23.06
CA ALA A 70 -6.16 3.25 -23.36
C ALA A 70 -6.65 4.04 -22.13
N ARG A 71 -6.66 3.42 -20.93
CA ARG A 71 -7.06 4.11 -19.69
C ARG A 71 -6.06 5.18 -19.26
N VAL A 72 -4.75 4.92 -19.38
CA VAL A 72 -3.68 5.89 -19.08
C VAL A 72 -3.70 7.03 -20.07
N GLU A 73 -3.90 6.75 -21.37
CA GLU A 73 -4.02 7.76 -22.41
C GLU A 73 -5.27 8.62 -22.28
N ALA A 74 -6.41 8.01 -21.91
CA ALA A 74 -7.63 8.75 -21.58
C ALA A 74 -7.45 9.70 -20.38
N GLY A 75 -6.70 9.26 -19.35
CA GLY A 75 -6.36 10.09 -18.19
C GLY A 75 -5.30 11.17 -18.48
N ARG A 76 -4.47 10.97 -19.49
CA ARG A 76 -3.46 11.96 -19.96
C ARG A 76 -4.02 13.00 -20.91
N ARG A 77 -5.25 12.85 -21.42
CA ARG A 77 -5.91 13.88 -22.28
C ARG A 77 -6.44 15.00 -21.39
N PRO A 78 -5.64 16.06 -21.17
CA PRO A 78 -5.95 17.00 -20.13
C PRO A 78 -6.45 18.29 -20.72
N ALA A 79 -7.14 18.99 -19.95
CA ALA A 79 -7.05 20.44 -19.69
C ALA A 79 -6.67 21.43 -20.82
N ARG A 80 -6.09 21.05 -21.93
CA ARG A 80 -5.75 21.99 -23.03
C ARG A 80 -6.95 22.48 -23.83
N ARG A 81 -8.15 21.91 -23.68
CA ARG A 81 -9.37 22.37 -24.38
C ARG A 81 -10.24 23.34 -23.56
N ARG A 82 -9.90 23.67 -22.33
CA ARG A 82 -10.66 24.64 -21.51
C ARG A 82 -10.18 26.08 -21.59
N ALA A 83 -9.05 26.35 -22.25
CA ALA A 83 -8.48 27.69 -22.33
C ALA A 83 -8.87 28.50 -23.55
N LEU A 84 -9.63 27.95 -24.53
CA LEU A 84 -9.97 28.66 -25.79
C LEU A 84 -11.48 28.88 -26.01
N ALA A 85 -12.32 28.83 -25.00
CA ALA A 85 -13.77 29.02 -25.10
C ALA A 85 -14.32 30.27 -24.37
N TRP A 86 -13.48 31.29 -24.21
CA TRP A 86 -13.90 32.55 -23.58
C TRP A 86 -13.77 33.76 -24.53
N THR A 87 -14.08 33.60 -25.81
CA THR A 87 -14.33 34.74 -26.70
C THR A 87 -15.50 34.41 -27.63
N GLY A 88 -16.70 34.82 -27.25
CA GLY A 88 -17.90 34.69 -28.10
C GLY A 88 -19.17 34.91 -27.28
N ALA A 89 -19.46 36.16 -27.00
CA ALA A 89 -20.74 36.56 -26.43
C ALA A 89 -21.87 36.44 -27.46
N LEU A 90 -23.10 36.22 -26.96
CA LEU A 90 -24.41 36.22 -27.62
C LEU A 90 -24.91 34.82 -28.05
N GLY A 91 -25.67 34.19 -27.15
CA GLY A 91 -26.40 32.94 -27.34
C GLY A 91 -26.94 32.40 -26.02
N ALA A 92 -27.47 33.28 -25.17
CA ALA A 92 -28.02 32.91 -23.90
C ALA A 92 -29.51 32.57 -24.05
N SER A 93 -29.87 31.28 -23.78
CA SER A 93 -31.12 30.92 -23.11
C SER A 93 -31.44 29.41 -23.04
N VAL A 94 -30.62 28.50 -23.60
CA VAL A 94 -30.92 27.05 -23.56
C VAL A 94 -29.87 26.27 -22.71
N ALA A 95 -28.74 26.88 -22.36
CA ALA A 95 -27.67 26.22 -21.58
C ALA A 95 -27.92 26.17 -20.06
N ALA A 96 -28.83 26.99 -19.54
CA ALA A 96 -29.08 27.06 -18.08
C ALA A 96 -29.82 25.84 -17.51
N ALA A 97 -30.66 25.15 -18.30
CA ALA A 97 -31.39 23.97 -17.85
C ALA A 97 -30.52 22.72 -17.78
N ALA A 98 -29.49 22.61 -18.63
CA ALA A 98 -28.57 21.45 -18.61
C ALA A 98 -27.55 21.52 -17.47
N LEU A 99 -27.15 22.73 -17.03
CA LEU A 99 -26.25 22.91 -15.89
C LEU A 99 -26.93 22.64 -14.54
N ALA A 100 -28.22 22.98 -14.43
CA ALA A 100 -28.99 22.73 -13.20
C ALA A 100 -29.26 21.24 -12.99
N LEU A 101 -29.40 20.45 -14.09
CA LEU A 101 -29.59 18.98 -14.01
C LEU A 101 -28.30 18.25 -13.63
N ALA A 102 -27.14 18.78 -13.99
CA ALA A 102 -25.83 18.20 -13.63
C ALA A 102 -25.46 18.42 -12.13
N LEU A 103 -26.07 19.43 -11.49
CA LEU A 103 -25.89 19.71 -10.05
C LEU A 103 -26.84 18.93 -9.13
N VAL A 104 -27.89 18.30 -9.70
CA VAL A 104 -28.87 17.50 -8.96
C VAL A 104 -28.63 16.00 -9.09
N LEU A 105 -27.74 15.57 -9.99
CA LEU A 105 -27.28 14.17 -9.95
C LEU A 105 -26.44 14.00 -8.70
N PRO A 106 -26.85 13.13 -7.75
CA PRO A 106 -26.02 12.84 -6.59
C PRO A 106 -24.67 12.39 -7.14
N ALA A 107 -23.60 13.08 -6.74
CA ALA A 107 -22.25 12.66 -7.05
C ALA A 107 -22.16 11.17 -6.70
N GLY A 108 -22.08 10.30 -7.72
CA GLY A 108 -22.21 8.87 -7.52
C GLY A 108 -21.31 8.45 -6.40
N THR A 109 -21.84 7.75 -5.42
CA THR A 109 -21.10 7.29 -4.25
C THR A 109 -19.79 6.69 -4.74
N PRO A 110 -18.61 7.18 -4.32
CA PRO A 110 -17.35 6.66 -4.84
C PRO A 110 -17.34 5.16 -4.71
N ALA A 111 -17.16 4.47 -5.83
CA ALA A 111 -17.23 3.00 -5.86
C ALA A 111 -16.30 2.45 -4.78
N ALA A 112 -16.81 1.53 -3.96
CA ALA A 112 -16.05 0.91 -2.88
C ALA A 112 -14.70 0.39 -3.41
N PRO A 113 -13.60 0.49 -2.65
CA PRO A 113 -12.33 -0.07 -3.08
C PRO A 113 -12.44 -1.59 -3.25
N SER A 114 -11.71 -2.15 -4.21
CA SER A 114 -11.59 -3.60 -4.32
C SER A 114 -10.67 -4.16 -3.21
N LEU A 115 -10.80 -5.45 -2.90
CA LEU A 115 -9.90 -6.14 -1.96
C LEU A 115 -8.43 -5.99 -2.37
N ALA A 116 -8.12 -6.08 -3.68
CA ALA A 116 -6.77 -5.90 -4.19
C ALA A 116 -6.22 -4.48 -3.94
N GLN A 117 -7.06 -3.45 -4.07
CA GLN A 117 -6.69 -2.07 -3.75
C GLN A 117 -6.44 -1.87 -2.24
N ALA A 118 -7.27 -2.47 -1.38
CA ALA A 118 -7.07 -2.43 0.06
C ALA A 118 -5.82 -3.21 0.49
N ALA A 119 -5.57 -4.39 -0.09
CA ALA A 119 -4.39 -5.19 0.19
C ALA A 119 -3.08 -4.52 -0.28
N SER A 120 -3.11 -3.67 -1.31
CA SER A 120 -1.91 -2.99 -1.80
C SER A 120 -1.25 -2.10 -0.75
N VAL A 121 -2.02 -1.57 0.22
CA VAL A 121 -1.49 -0.76 1.32
C VAL A 121 -0.46 -1.52 2.15
N GLY A 122 -0.72 -2.80 2.43
CA GLY A 122 0.19 -3.65 3.21
C GLY A 122 1.48 -4.04 2.46
N THR A 123 1.63 -3.68 1.18
CA THR A 123 2.89 -3.84 0.43
C THR A 123 3.76 -2.60 0.43
N LEU A 124 3.23 -1.46 0.88
CA LEU A 124 3.98 -0.22 1.01
C LEU A 124 4.84 -0.25 2.29
N PRO A 125 5.96 0.47 2.34
CA PRO A 125 6.77 0.55 3.54
C PRO A 125 6.02 1.27 4.68
N PRO A 126 6.36 1.03 5.95
CA PRO A 126 5.82 1.79 7.08
C PRO A 126 6.18 3.27 6.94
N ASN A 127 5.28 4.16 7.38
CA ASN A 127 5.52 5.60 7.47
C ASN A 127 5.44 6.11 8.93
N GLN A 128 5.27 5.18 9.87
CA GLN A 128 5.24 5.42 11.31
C GLN A 128 6.02 4.33 12.03
N GLY A 129 6.55 4.65 13.19
CA GLY A 129 7.19 3.68 14.09
C GLY A 129 6.23 2.57 14.52
N ALA A 130 6.79 1.54 15.16
CA ALA A 130 6.00 0.45 15.73
C ALA A 130 5.07 0.99 16.83
N PRO A 131 3.77 0.69 16.79
CA PRO A 131 2.86 1.10 17.84
C PRO A 131 3.22 0.40 19.17
N PRO A 132 3.24 1.14 20.29
CA PRO A 132 3.54 0.56 21.60
C PRO A 132 2.44 -0.41 22.04
N PRO A 133 2.72 -1.33 23.00
CA PRO A 133 1.70 -2.16 23.58
C PRO A 133 0.72 -1.34 24.43
N ALA A 134 -0.58 -1.57 24.25
CA ALA A 134 -1.63 -1.04 25.15
C ALA A 134 -1.99 -2.06 26.25
N SER A 135 -1.86 -3.35 25.94
CA SER A 135 -2.14 -4.45 26.86
C SER A 135 -1.27 -5.67 26.51
N PRO A 136 -1.33 -6.77 27.27
CA PRO A 136 -0.66 -8.02 26.89
C PRO A 136 -1.05 -8.55 25.50
N THR A 137 -2.25 -8.21 25.02
CA THR A 137 -2.84 -8.76 23.79
C THR A 137 -3.11 -7.73 22.69
N LEU A 138 -3.01 -6.42 22.99
CA LEU A 138 -3.33 -5.35 22.05
C LEU A 138 -2.20 -4.33 21.95
N LEU A 139 -2.11 -3.71 20.78
CA LEU A 139 -1.27 -2.54 20.51
C LEU A 139 -2.08 -1.25 20.77
N ALA A 140 -1.39 -0.15 21.06
CA ALA A 140 -1.97 1.18 21.20
C ALA A 140 -2.22 1.81 19.81
N LYS A 141 -2.92 1.05 18.97
CA LYS A 141 -3.35 1.46 17.63
C LYS A 141 -4.65 0.75 17.28
N GLU A 142 -5.57 1.51 16.71
CA GLU A 142 -6.86 1.00 16.24
C GLU A 142 -7.27 1.71 14.95
N GLN A 143 -8.26 1.14 14.25
CA GLN A 143 -8.96 1.78 13.14
C GLN A 143 -10.47 1.62 13.37
N ASP A 144 -11.18 2.74 13.47
CA ASP A 144 -12.63 2.78 13.70
C ASP A 144 -13.08 1.87 14.87
N GLY A 145 -12.35 1.92 16.01
CA GLY A 145 -12.62 1.10 17.19
C GLY A 145 -12.16 -0.36 17.10
N VAL A 146 -11.54 -0.78 15.99
CA VAL A 146 -10.97 -2.12 15.84
C VAL A 146 -9.49 -2.11 16.18
N PRO A 147 -9.07 -2.67 17.33
CA PRO A 147 -7.68 -2.63 17.77
C PRO A 147 -6.81 -3.65 17.04
N PHE A 148 -5.52 -3.32 16.90
CA PHE A 148 -4.51 -4.25 16.37
C PHE A 148 -4.01 -5.21 17.45
N PRO A 149 -3.83 -6.50 17.10
CA PRO A 149 -3.36 -7.51 18.05
C PRO A 149 -1.87 -7.38 18.35
N ARG A 150 -1.48 -7.71 19.57
CA ARG A 150 -0.07 -7.90 19.97
C ARG A 150 0.26 -9.38 19.97
N TRP A 151 0.89 -9.87 18.91
CA TRP A 151 1.21 -11.29 18.73
C TRP A 151 2.54 -11.74 19.34
N GLY A 152 3.30 -10.81 19.95
CA GLY A 152 4.66 -11.08 20.42
C GLY A 152 4.72 -12.22 21.44
N HIS A 153 3.86 -12.18 22.45
CA HIS A 153 3.90 -13.16 23.54
C HIS A 153 3.47 -14.56 23.08
N GLN A 154 2.42 -14.65 22.29
CA GLN A 154 1.83 -15.95 21.89
C GLN A 154 2.54 -16.59 20.68
N PHE A 155 2.93 -15.78 19.71
CA PHE A 155 3.39 -16.28 18.42
C PHE A 155 4.79 -15.81 18.03
N GLY A 156 5.43 -14.97 18.85
CA GLY A 156 6.75 -14.41 18.58
C GLY A 156 6.78 -13.36 17.46
N TRP A 157 5.63 -12.77 17.07
CA TRP A 157 5.54 -11.73 16.07
C TRP A 157 5.58 -10.35 16.71
N VAL A 158 6.57 -9.55 16.37
CA VAL A 158 6.80 -8.21 16.92
C VAL A 158 6.31 -7.17 15.91
N ALA A 159 5.59 -6.16 16.38
CA ALA A 159 5.25 -5.00 15.53
C ALA A 159 6.53 -4.21 15.26
N VAL A 160 6.80 -3.92 13.98
CA VAL A 160 8.03 -3.22 13.54
C VAL A 160 7.74 -1.87 12.89
N GLY A 161 6.47 -1.55 12.63
CA GLY A 161 6.07 -0.28 12.07
C GLY A 161 4.57 -0.21 11.84
N ALA A 162 4.10 0.96 11.46
CA ALA A 162 2.70 1.19 11.08
C ALA A 162 2.61 2.12 9.87
N ARG A 163 1.43 2.14 9.25
CA ARG A 163 1.13 3.05 8.14
C ARG A 163 -0.33 3.49 8.17
N GLU A 164 -0.54 4.78 7.98
CA GLU A 164 -1.84 5.35 7.65
C GLU A 164 -1.89 5.64 6.15
N SER A 165 -3.01 5.33 5.53
CA SER A 165 -3.21 5.51 4.10
C SER A 165 -4.69 5.77 3.80
N LYS A 166 -4.97 6.24 2.58
CA LYS A 166 -6.33 6.32 2.05
C LYS A 166 -6.48 5.44 0.81
N VAL A 167 -7.55 4.68 0.77
CA VAL A 167 -7.90 3.82 -0.37
C VAL A 167 -9.26 4.27 -0.91
N LYS A 168 -9.29 4.95 -2.03
CA LYS A 168 -10.50 5.57 -2.60
C LYS A 168 -11.29 6.40 -1.58
N GLY A 169 -10.58 7.24 -0.83
CA GLY A 169 -11.18 8.13 0.17
C GLY A 169 -11.48 7.49 1.53
N ARG A 170 -11.35 6.16 1.68
CA ARG A 170 -11.50 5.46 2.96
C ARG A 170 -10.18 5.38 3.68
N GLU A 171 -10.17 5.66 4.98
CA GLU A 171 -8.99 5.50 5.83
C GLU A 171 -8.60 4.01 5.91
N ALA A 172 -7.31 3.74 5.95
CA ALA A 172 -6.76 2.41 6.11
C ALA A 172 -5.52 2.47 7.00
N SER A 173 -5.57 1.74 8.10
CA SER A 173 -4.43 1.57 9.00
C SER A 173 -3.79 0.22 8.78
N THR A 174 -2.47 0.17 8.74
CA THR A 174 -1.69 -1.07 8.63
C THR A 174 -0.66 -1.14 9.74
N VAL A 175 -0.51 -2.31 10.35
CA VAL A 175 0.61 -2.63 11.25
C VAL A 175 1.44 -3.73 10.62
N TYR A 176 2.75 -3.53 10.62
CA TYR A 176 3.73 -4.48 10.09
C TYR A 176 4.33 -5.27 11.24
N TYR A 177 4.43 -6.57 11.03
CA TYR A 177 4.97 -7.51 12.01
C TYR A 177 6.12 -8.30 11.39
N HIS A 178 7.09 -8.62 12.22
CA HIS A 178 8.21 -9.49 11.90
C HIS A 178 8.34 -10.59 12.95
N ASN A 179 8.63 -11.80 12.51
CA ASN A 179 8.95 -12.91 13.40
C ASN A 179 10.45 -13.22 13.30
N PRO A 180 11.27 -12.83 14.28
CA PRO A 180 12.73 -12.97 14.22
C PRO A 180 13.20 -14.43 14.25
N LYS A 181 12.37 -15.37 14.73
CA LYS A 181 12.74 -16.80 14.75
C LYS A 181 12.62 -17.47 13.37
N THR A 182 11.73 -16.98 12.51
CA THR A 182 11.44 -17.58 11.20
C THR A 182 11.78 -16.66 10.05
N ASP A 183 12.24 -15.44 10.35
CA ASP A 183 12.51 -14.36 9.38
C ASP A 183 11.33 -14.09 8.45
N ARG A 184 10.11 -14.10 8.99
CA ARG A 184 8.88 -13.88 8.25
C ARG A 184 8.24 -12.56 8.61
N SER A 185 7.64 -11.93 7.61
CA SER A 185 6.93 -10.66 7.77
C SER A 185 5.44 -10.84 7.49
N ALA A 186 4.63 -10.03 8.14
CA ALA A 186 3.20 -9.92 7.91
C ALA A 186 2.75 -8.46 8.01
N ALA A 187 1.76 -8.09 7.20
CA ALA A 187 1.08 -6.81 7.28
C ALA A 187 -0.40 -7.05 7.57
N TYR A 188 -0.89 -6.45 8.63
CA TYR A 188 -2.31 -6.47 8.99
C TYR A 188 -2.89 -5.09 8.69
N THR A 189 -3.82 -5.04 7.74
CA THR A 189 -4.51 -3.81 7.32
C THR A 189 -5.96 -3.88 7.76
N ILE A 190 -6.46 -2.81 8.36
CA ILE A 190 -7.89 -2.58 8.64
C ILE A 190 -8.32 -1.42 7.75
N LEU A 191 -9.33 -1.67 6.91
CA LEU A 191 -9.94 -0.67 6.05
C LEU A 191 -11.15 -0.08 6.78
N GLY A 192 -11.13 1.21 7.05
CA GLY A 192 -12.22 1.94 7.69
C GLY A 192 -13.50 1.96 6.85
N GLY A 193 -14.62 2.34 7.49
CA GLY A 193 -15.95 2.33 6.90
C GLY A 193 -16.50 0.91 6.69
N LYS A 194 -17.63 0.77 5.98
CA LYS A 194 -18.34 -0.49 5.82
C LYS A 194 -17.47 -1.61 5.22
N ALA A 195 -17.56 -2.82 5.77
CA ALA A 195 -16.84 -3.98 5.24
C ALA A 195 -17.10 -4.18 3.74
N LEU A 196 -16.07 -4.63 3.03
CA LEU A 196 -16.19 -5.06 1.63
C LEU A 196 -17.00 -6.36 1.57
N GLU A 197 -17.64 -6.59 0.43
CA GLU A 197 -18.29 -7.87 0.21
C GLU A 197 -17.27 -9.01 0.21
N PRO A 198 -17.64 -10.17 0.77
CA PRO A 198 -16.78 -11.34 0.76
C PRO A 198 -16.37 -11.74 -0.67
N PRO A 199 -15.13 -12.18 -0.89
CA PRO A 199 -14.68 -12.59 -2.21
C PRO A 199 -15.42 -13.86 -2.66
N THR A 200 -16.13 -13.76 -3.78
CA THR A 200 -16.93 -14.86 -4.34
C THR A 200 -16.05 -16.06 -4.70
N GLY A 201 -16.45 -17.25 -4.29
CA GLY A 201 -15.76 -18.51 -4.61
C GLY A 201 -14.39 -18.71 -3.94
N ALA A 202 -13.99 -17.82 -3.02
CA ALA A 202 -12.75 -17.98 -2.29
C ALA A 202 -12.84 -19.11 -1.25
N PRO A 203 -11.81 -19.96 -1.10
CA PRO A 203 -11.71 -20.87 0.03
C PRO A 203 -11.87 -20.13 1.35
N HIS A 204 -12.66 -20.67 2.26
CA HIS A 204 -12.93 -20.03 3.54
C HIS A 204 -12.95 -21.01 4.70
N ARG A 205 -12.82 -20.49 5.91
CA ARG A 205 -12.99 -21.21 7.18
C ARG A 205 -13.75 -20.35 8.15
N THR A 206 -14.71 -20.91 8.86
CA THR A 206 -15.42 -20.24 9.95
C THR A 206 -14.82 -20.69 11.28
N ILE A 207 -14.31 -19.73 12.05
CA ILE A 207 -13.70 -19.98 13.36
C ILE A 207 -14.38 -19.07 14.38
N LYS A 208 -15.00 -19.62 15.40
CA LYS A 208 -15.73 -18.88 16.43
C LYS A 208 -16.72 -17.83 15.86
N GLY A 209 -17.50 -18.22 14.87
CA GLY A 209 -18.51 -17.34 14.24
C GLY A 209 -17.96 -16.29 13.26
N THR A 210 -16.66 -16.23 13.04
CA THR A 210 -16.05 -15.35 12.03
C THR A 210 -15.60 -16.17 10.83
N THR A 211 -16.02 -15.76 9.63
CA THR A 211 -15.58 -16.40 8.38
C THR A 211 -14.37 -15.67 7.83
N PHE A 212 -13.29 -16.42 7.63
CA PHE A 212 -12.03 -15.98 7.05
C PHE A 212 -11.90 -16.53 5.64
N TYR A 213 -11.58 -15.68 4.68
CA TYR A 213 -11.44 -16.02 3.26
C TYR A 213 -9.99 -15.98 2.85
N LEU A 214 -9.53 -16.95 2.08
CA LEU A 214 -8.20 -16.94 1.45
C LEU A 214 -8.37 -16.48 -0.01
N ALA A 215 -8.10 -15.22 -0.27
CA ALA A 215 -8.31 -14.60 -1.58
C ALA A 215 -7.01 -14.24 -2.28
N PRO A 216 -6.96 -14.25 -3.61
CA PRO A 216 -5.85 -13.68 -4.36
C PRO A 216 -5.95 -12.14 -4.35
N ALA A 217 -4.83 -11.48 -4.07
CA ALA A 217 -4.69 -10.04 -4.19
C ALA A 217 -3.26 -9.68 -4.61
N ASN A 218 -3.10 -8.94 -5.69
CA ASN A 218 -1.80 -8.46 -6.20
C ASN A 218 -0.74 -9.57 -6.35
N GLY A 219 -1.14 -10.73 -6.89
CA GLY A 219 -0.24 -11.88 -7.08
C GLY A 219 0.12 -12.66 -5.82
N LYS A 220 -0.43 -12.28 -4.66
CA LYS A 220 -0.24 -12.97 -3.37
C LYS A 220 -1.57 -13.51 -2.85
N ARG A 221 -1.49 -14.44 -1.89
CA ARG A 221 -2.66 -14.88 -1.13
C ARG A 221 -2.78 -14.05 0.15
N VAL A 222 -3.99 -13.54 0.42
CA VAL A 222 -4.31 -12.78 1.62
C VAL A 222 -5.44 -13.47 2.38
N VAL A 223 -5.42 -13.38 3.70
CA VAL A 223 -6.57 -13.75 4.53
C VAL A 223 -7.37 -12.48 4.80
N THR A 224 -8.66 -12.49 4.49
CA THR A 224 -9.57 -11.36 4.73
C THR A 224 -10.81 -11.79 5.49
N TRP A 225 -11.33 -10.92 6.33
CA TRP A 225 -12.54 -11.15 7.14
C TRP A 225 -13.18 -9.83 7.55
N ASP A 226 -14.42 -9.90 8.01
CA ASP A 226 -15.11 -8.81 8.69
C ASP A 226 -14.81 -8.85 10.18
N ARG A 227 -14.47 -7.69 10.75
CA ARG A 227 -14.34 -7.48 12.19
C ARG A 227 -14.92 -6.14 12.57
N GLY A 228 -16.00 -6.16 13.36
CA GLY A 228 -16.67 -4.92 13.77
C GLY A 228 -17.27 -4.14 12.61
N GLY A 229 -17.67 -4.79 11.51
CA GLY A 229 -18.20 -4.14 10.30
C GLY A 229 -17.13 -3.55 9.39
N HIS A 230 -15.83 -3.84 9.64
CA HIS A 230 -14.69 -3.36 8.85
C HIS A 230 -13.95 -4.51 8.19
N THR A 231 -13.40 -4.28 7.00
CA THR A 231 -12.58 -5.28 6.32
C THR A 231 -11.19 -5.34 6.93
N CYS A 232 -10.84 -6.51 7.42
CA CYS A 232 -9.49 -6.85 7.86
C CYS A 232 -8.78 -7.67 6.79
N ILE A 233 -7.49 -7.40 6.58
CA ILE A 233 -6.65 -8.07 5.58
C ILE A 233 -5.32 -8.42 6.23
N LEU A 234 -4.94 -9.69 6.19
CA LEU A 234 -3.63 -10.16 6.64
C LEU A 234 -2.90 -10.81 5.49
N GLN A 235 -1.69 -10.32 5.22
CA GLN A 235 -0.82 -10.81 4.16
C GLN A 235 0.62 -10.87 4.64
N GLY A 236 1.47 -11.64 3.96
CA GLY A 236 2.89 -11.73 4.32
C GLY A 236 3.59 -12.91 3.69
N THR A 237 4.80 -13.21 4.22
CA THR A 237 5.62 -14.34 3.79
C THR A 237 5.31 -15.64 4.56
N ALA A 238 4.43 -15.57 5.56
CA ALA A 238 3.98 -16.75 6.29
C ALA A 238 3.04 -17.62 5.42
N PRO A 239 3.06 -18.95 5.59
CA PRO A 239 2.16 -19.84 4.85
C PRO A 239 0.70 -19.59 5.26
N PRO A 240 -0.29 -19.88 4.37
CA PRO A 240 -1.70 -19.65 4.64
C PRO A 240 -2.21 -20.20 5.97
N PRO A 241 -1.87 -21.40 6.43
CA PRO A 241 -2.32 -21.88 7.75
C PRO A 241 -1.89 -20.97 8.89
N LYS A 242 -0.67 -20.41 8.84
CA LYS A 242 -0.18 -19.48 9.87
C LYS A 242 -0.87 -18.11 9.79
N LEU A 243 -1.20 -17.64 8.59
CA LEU A 243 -1.98 -16.42 8.43
C LEU A 243 -3.39 -16.58 9.01
N PHE A 244 -4.05 -17.73 8.81
CA PHE A 244 -5.34 -18.01 9.44
C PHE A 244 -5.23 -18.05 10.98
N GLU A 245 -4.18 -18.65 11.50
CA GLU A 245 -3.92 -18.71 12.94
C GLU A 245 -3.80 -17.30 13.55
N LEU A 246 -3.00 -16.44 12.92
CA LEU A 246 -2.84 -15.06 13.36
C LEU A 246 -4.13 -14.25 13.22
N ALA A 247 -4.85 -14.40 12.11
CA ALA A 247 -6.11 -13.71 11.85
C ALA A 247 -7.21 -14.09 12.85
N ALA A 248 -7.28 -15.37 13.20
CA ALA A 248 -8.29 -15.89 14.12
C ALA A 248 -8.03 -15.60 15.60
N TRP A 249 -6.82 -15.13 15.93
CA TRP A 249 -6.47 -14.86 17.33
C TRP A 249 -7.19 -13.63 17.90
N ARG A 250 -7.83 -13.79 19.04
CA ARG A 250 -8.63 -12.76 19.72
C ARG A 250 -8.14 -12.42 21.13
N GLY A 251 -6.87 -12.65 21.42
CA GLY A 251 -6.31 -12.33 22.73
C GLY A 251 -6.63 -13.34 23.83
N SER A 252 -7.34 -14.42 23.54
CA SER A 252 -7.55 -15.54 24.48
C SER A 252 -6.62 -16.71 24.16
N ASN A 253 -6.15 -17.40 25.19
CA ASN A 253 -5.09 -18.41 25.12
C ASN A 253 -5.43 -19.67 24.31
N THR A 254 -6.57 -19.77 23.66
CA THR A 254 -7.00 -21.00 22.99
C THR A 254 -7.67 -20.68 21.67
N ILE A 255 -6.91 -20.88 20.59
CA ILE A 255 -7.50 -21.10 19.27
C ILE A 255 -7.16 -22.55 18.91
N PRO A 256 -8.07 -23.49 19.04
CA PRO A 256 -7.94 -24.77 18.37
C PRO A 256 -8.18 -24.54 16.88
N PHE A 257 -7.27 -24.99 16.07
CA PHE A 257 -7.47 -25.20 14.63
C PHE A 257 -8.08 -26.57 14.41
#